data_12a3f6a133cd96ece9f2c2f96b71fa9d
#
_entry.id   12a3f6a133cd96ece9f2c2f96b71fa9d
#
_cell.length_a   1.000
_cell.length_b   1.000
_cell.length_c   1.000
_cell.angle_alpha   90.00
_cell.angle_beta   90.00
_cell.angle_gamma   90.00
#
_symmetry.space_group_name_H-M   'P 1'
#
loop_
_entity.id
_entity.type
_entity.pdbx_description
1 polymer ?
#
loop_
_entity_poly.entity_id
_entity_poly.type
_entity_poly.pdbx_seq_one_letter_code
_entity_poly.pdbx_strand_id
1 'polypeptide(L)'
;MICASEVGVIPIASSKVVEKGRLHPGRMLLVDTKEGRIVDDRQLKKQVASRFDFKAWILSNLITMPELLTKLNTKGIDYSAQVDLDVKIQEDPLLLSFGYTLEQVLTLLAPMATNGKEPLGSMGNDNALACLSEQPRLMYDYFRQLFAQVTNPPIDPIRERIVMSLECYIGPQGNLLEMNASQCNRLLMPSPILKNSELLALKQISHIYPKWSVAEIDITFEKSEGLTGYTDSIDRICQEATQAIVDNRQIIILSDKNTTAERVPISALIAAEKFIISAVCWVMVWMPLIHIWLWTL
;
A
#
# COMPACT_ATOMS: atom_id res chain seq x y z
N MET A 1 6.48 3.73 43.56
CA MET A 1 6.45 2.50 42.75
C MET A 1 7.75 2.38 42.00
N ILE A 2 8.30 1.18 41.86
CA ILE A 2 9.52 0.87 41.08
C ILE A 2 9.12 -0.15 40.04
N CYS A 3 9.53 0.10 38.79
CA CYS A 3 9.37 -0.82 37.68
C CYS A 3 10.74 -1.04 37.04
N ALA A 4 11.15 -2.29 36.89
CA ALA A 4 12.43 -2.65 36.33
C ALA A 4 12.34 -3.96 35.56
N SER A 5 13.30 -4.21 34.67
CA SER A 5 13.36 -5.45 33.88
C SER A 5 13.62 -6.69 34.75
N GLU A 6 14.28 -6.52 35.88
CA GLU A 6 14.63 -7.60 36.79
C GLU A 6 14.55 -7.17 38.25
N VAL A 7 14.49 -8.15 39.14
CA VAL A 7 14.43 -7.92 40.59
C VAL A 7 15.82 -7.57 41.12
N GLY A 8 15.88 -6.65 42.10
CA GLY A 8 17.12 -6.32 42.79
C GLY A 8 17.94 -5.17 42.17
N VAL A 9 17.43 -4.50 41.14
CA VAL A 9 18.08 -3.33 40.52
C VAL A 9 18.30 -2.19 41.51
N ILE A 10 17.37 -2.03 42.46
CA ILE A 10 17.51 -1.06 43.57
C ILE A 10 17.28 -1.80 44.90
N PRO A 11 18.16 -1.64 45.89
CA PRO A 11 17.95 -2.23 47.19
C PRO A 11 16.82 -1.55 47.94
N ILE A 12 15.78 -2.33 48.29
CA ILE A 12 14.62 -1.86 49.02
C ILE A 12 14.38 -2.73 50.22
N ALA A 13 14.25 -2.10 51.38
CA ALA A 13 13.91 -2.82 52.60
C ALA A 13 12.52 -3.50 52.48
N SER A 14 12.42 -4.79 52.80
CA SER A 14 11.19 -5.56 52.66
C SER A 14 9.99 -4.96 53.38
N SER A 15 10.24 -4.24 54.47
CA SER A 15 9.22 -3.52 55.28
C SER A 15 8.56 -2.36 54.50
N LYS A 16 9.17 -1.88 53.43
CA LYS A 16 8.63 -0.80 52.57
C LYS A 16 7.88 -1.32 51.35
N VAL A 17 7.84 -2.63 51.15
CA VAL A 17 7.20 -3.24 49.99
C VAL A 17 5.75 -3.59 50.36
N VAL A 18 4.83 -2.90 49.74
CA VAL A 18 3.37 -3.13 49.93
C VAL A 18 2.89 -4.26 49.02
N GLU A 19 3.35 -4.25 47.76
CA GLU A 19 2.94 -5.23 46.77
C GLU A 19 4.07 -5.51 45.78
N LYS A 20 4.16 -6.76 45.31
CA LYS A 20 5.07 -7.19 44.25
C LYS A 20 4.27 -7.80 43.13
N GLY A 21 4.63 -7.48 41.90
CA GLY A 21 3.93 -8.02 40.74
C GLY A 21 4.83 -8.12 39.52
N ARG A 22 4.33 -8.78 38.50
CA ARG A 22 4.93 -8.86 37.18
C ARG A 22 3.93 -8.38 36.16
N LEU A 23 4.39 -7.56 35.19
CA LEU A 23 3.58 -7.19 34.07
C LEU A 23 3.48 -8.37 33.09
N HIS A 24 2.26 -8.81 32.84
CA HIS A 24 1.99 -9.91 31.91
C HIS A 24 1.85 -9.40 30.46
N PRO A 25 2.19 -10.22 29.45
CA PRO A 25 1.97 -9.88 28.06
C PRO A 25 0.52 -9.46 27.79
N GLY A 26 0.33 -8.46 26.93
CA GLY A 26 -1.01 -7.92 26.61
C GLY A 26 -1.70 -7.13 27.72
N ARG A 27 -1.02 -6.84 28.83
CA ARG A 27 -1.53 -5.99 29.92
C ARG A 27 -0.83 -4.65 29.98
N MET A 28 -1.62 -3.62 30.25
CA MET A 28 -1.11 -2.26 30.46
C MET A 28 -0.99 -1.97 31.95
N LEU A 29 0.02 -1.21 32.31
CA LEU A 29 0.21 -0.67 33.65
C LEU A 29 0.10 0.85 33.57
N LEU A 30 -0.93 1.40 34.18
CA LEU A 30 -1.09 2.84 34.36
C LEU A 30 -1.05 3.21 35.84
N VAL A 31 -0.15 4.12 36.17
CA VAL A 31 -0.09 4.71 37.50
C VAL A 31 -0.52 6.17 37.39
N ASP A 32 -1.65 6.48 37.99
CA ASP A 32 -2.11 7.85 38.10
C ASP A 32 -1.49 8.49 39.34
N THR A 33 -0.50 9.36 39.10
CA THR A 33 0.21 10.05 40.20
C THR A 33 -0.61 11.17 40.82
N LYS A 34 -1.63 11.67 40.15
CA LYS A 34 -2.55 12.68 40.72
C LYS A 34 -3.53 12.05 41.69
N GLU A 35 -4.09 10.90 41.26
CA GLU A 35 -5.01 10.15 42.09
C GLU A 35 -4.30 9.20 43.06
N GLY A 36 -3.00 9.00 42.92
CA GLY A 36 -2.18 8.14 43.78
C GLY A 36 -2.56 6.66 43.71
N ARG A 37 -3.06 6.17 42.59
CA ARG A 37 -3.51 4.77 42.40
C ARG A 37 -2.97 4.11 41.14
N ILE A 38 -2.95 2.79 41.15
CA ILE A 38 -2.74 1.95 39.98
C ILE A 38 -4.09 1.69 39.34
N VAL A 39 -4.20 1.97 38.02
CA VAL A 39 -5.44 1.72 37.28
C VAL A 39 -5.40 0.32 36.70
N ASP A 40 -6.43 -0.47 36.94
CA ASP A 40 -6.54 -1.83 36.41
C ASP A 40 -6.61 -1.85 34.88
N ASP A 41 -5.94 -2.82 34.27
CA ASP A 41 -5.87 -3.00 32.80
C ASP A 41 -7.25 -3.07 32.14
N ARG A 42 -8.19 -3.80 32.75
CA ARG A 42 -9.55 -3.93 32.19
C ARG A 42 -10.32 -2.61 32.28
N GLN A 43 -10.16 -1.89 33.39
CA GLN A 43 -10.75 -0.56 33.56
C GLN A 43 -10.20 0.41 32.51
N LEU A 44 -8.88 0.44 32.30
CA LEU A 44 -8.23 1.30 31.33
C LEU A 44 -8.68 0.97 29.90
N LYS A 45 -8.68 -0.31 29.52
CA LYS A 45 -9.16 -0.76 28.21
C LYS A 45 -10.61 -0.39 27.98
N LYS A 46 -11.47 -0.58 28.98
CA LYS A 46 -12.89 -0.21 28.91
C LYS A 46 -13.06 1.30 28.72
N GLN A 47 -12.32 2.11 29.47
CA GLN A 47 -12.38 3.58 29.35
C GLN A 47 -11.97 4.04 27.94
N VAL A 48 -10.87 3.49 27.39
CA VAL A 48 -10.42 3.84 26.05
C VAL A 48 -11.41 3.36 24.99
N ALA A 49 -11.88 2.11 25.08
CA ALA A 49 -12.81 1.53 24.11
C ALA A 49 -14.21 2.16 24.10
N SER A 50 -14.64 2.71 25.24
CA SER A 50 -15.96 3.37 25.36
C SER A 50 -15.91 4.90 25.19
N ARG A 51 -14.74 5.46 24.87
CA ARG A 51 -14.58 6.91 24.75
C ARG A 51 -15.38 7.51 23.60
N PHE A 52 -15.53 6.74 22.52
CA PHE A 52 -16.29 7.12 21.34
C PHE A 52 -17.05 5.90 20.81
N ASP A 53 -18.09 6.13 20.02
CA ASP A 53 -18.77 5.07 19.29
C ASP A 53 -18.00 4.74 18.00
N PHE A 54 -16.89 4.01 18.17
CA PHE A 54 -16.02 3.59 17.04
C PHE A 54 -16.79 2.76 16.00
N LYS A 55 -17.78 1.99 16.44
CA LYS A 55 -18.60 1.17 15.55
C LYS A 55 -19.43 2.05 14.62
N ALA A 56 -20.08 3.07 15.17
CA ALA A 56 -20.84 4.03 14.37
C ALA A 56 -19.91 4.79 13.39
N TRP A 57 -18.69 5.16 13.83
CA TRP A 57 -17.72 5.80 12.95
C TRP A 57 -17.34 4.93 11.74
N ILE A 58 -17.03 3.66 11.98
CA ILE A 58 -16.67 2.71 10.92
C ILE A 58 -17.84 2.51 9.97
N LEU A 59 -19.04 2.21 10.50
CA LEU A 59 -20.22 1.95 9.67
C LEU A 59 -20.64 3.15 8.81
N SER A 60 -20.37 4.37 9.27
CA SER A 60 -20.75 5.59 8.55
C SER A 60 -19.71 6.09 7.53
N ASN A 61 -18.45 5.71 7.68
CA ASN A 61 -17.35 6.33 6.93
C ASN A 61 -16.53 5.33 6.12
N LEU A 62 -16.45 4.06 6.54
CA LEU A 62 -15.67 3.05 5.82
C LEU A 62 -16.46 2.62 4.58
N ILE A 63 -15.79 2.71 3.43
CA ILE A 63 -16.31 2.25 2.13
C ILE A 63 -15.63 0.92 1.82
N THR A 64 -16.33 -0.03 1.26
CA THR A 64 -15.73 -1.26 0.75
C THR A 64 -15.79 -1.30 -0.78
N MET A 65 -14.82 -1.97 -1.42
CA MET A 65 -14.83 -2.12 -2.88
C MET A 65 -16.12 -2.78 -3.39
N PRO A 66 -16.63 -3.89 -2.81
CA PRO A 66 -17.91 -4.47 -3.22
C PRO A 66 -19.11 -3.52 -3.12
N GLU A 67 -19.12 -2.68 -2.06
CA GLU A 67 -20.17 -1.68 -1.89
C GLU A 67 -20.11 -0.59 -2.96
N LEU A 68 -18.90 -0.12 -3.31
CA LEU A 68 -18.71 0.85 -4.39
C LEU A 68 -19.23 0.30 -5.72
N LEU A 69 -18.83 -0.93 -6.08
CA LEU A 69 -19.28 -1.60 -7.30
C LEU A 69 -20.82 -1.74 -7.36
N THR A 70 -21.44 -2.16 -6.26
CA THR A 70 -22.88 -2.29 -6.16
C THR A 70 -23.60 -0.95 -6.35
N LYS A 71 -23.09 0.12 -5.74
CA LYS A 71 -23.69 1.45 -5.86
C LYS A 71 -23.52 2.06 -7.26
N LEU A 72 -22.37 1.83 -7.91
CA LEU A 72 -22.16 2.26 -9.31
C LEU A 72 -23.14 1.55 -10.23
N ASN A 73 -23.28 0.23 -10.12
CA ASN A 73 -24.27 -0.56 -10.88
C ASN A 73 -25.70 -0.04 -10.68
N THR A 74 -26.09 0.25 -9.44
CA THR A 74 -27.43 0.76 -9.12
C THR A 74 -27.68 2.12 -9.78
N LYS A 75 -26.63 2.95 -9.97
CA LYS A 75 -26.74 4.23 -10.68
C LYS A 75 -26.58 4.11 -12.21
N GLY A 76 -26.37 2.92 -12.73
CA GLY A 76 -26.15 2.69 -14.17
C GLY A 76 -24.83 3.29 -14.68
N ILE A 77 -23.85 3.47 -13.82
CA ILE A 77 -22.52 3.97 -14.20
C ILE A 77 -21.70 2.78 -14.69
N ASP A 78 -21.28 2.85 -15.95
CA ASP A 78 -20.45 1.80 -16.57
C ASP A 78 -18.99 1.91 -16.11
N TYR A 79 -18.46 0.80 -15.63
CA TYR A 79 -17.05 0.60 -15.30
C TYR A 79 -16.50 -0.69 -15.91
N SER A 80 -17.13 -1.18 -16.99
CA SER A 80 -16.62 -2.34 -17.71
C SER A 80 -15.31 -2.02 -18.40
N ALA A 81 -14.33 -2.90 -18.22
CA ALA A 81 -13.08 -2.83 -18.95
C ALA A 81 -13.22 -3.60 -20.27
N GLN A 82 -12.93 -2.93 -21.38
CA GLN A 82 -12.76 -3.63 -22.64
C GLN A 82 -11.38 -4.27 -22.65
N VAL A 83 -11.32 -5.56 -22.88
CA VAL A 83 -10.08 -6.31 -23.06
C VAL A 83 -9.98 -6.65 -24.55
N ASP A 84 -8.92 -6.21 -25.18
CA ASP A 84 -8.63 -6.63 -26.55
C ASP A 84 -8.09 -8.06 -26.49
N LEU A 85 -8.88 -9.02 -26.94
CA LEU A 85 -8.53 -10.44 -26.95
C LEU A 85 -7.71 -10.85 -28.16
N ASP A 86 -7.55 -9.97 -29.16
CA ASP A 86 -6.84 -10.28 -30.41
C ASP A 86 -5.32 -9.98 -30.32
N VAL A 87 -4.84 -9.49 -29.19
CA VAL A 87 -3.42 -9.24 -29.00
C VAL A 87 -2.66 -10.57 -28.88
N LYS A 88 -1.76 -10.80 -29.83
CA LYS A 88 -0.81 -11.91 -29.76
C LYS A 88 0.30 -11.54 -28.79
N ILE A 89 0.20 -12.05 -27.56
CA ILE A 89 1.17 -11.79 -26.47
C ILE A 89 2.62 -11.98 -26.94
N GLN A 90 2.88 -12.96 -27.82
CA GLN A 90 4.22 -13.26 -28.30
C GLN A 90 4.84 -12.14 -29.18
N GLU A 91 4.01 -11.31 -29.77
CA GLU A 91 4.40 -10.25 -30.69
C GLU A 91 4.23 -8.84 -30.05
N ASP A 92 3.75 -8.78 -28.80
CA ASP A 92 3.48 -7.52 -28.13
C ASP A 92 4.78 -6.85 -27.65
N PRO A 93 5.16 -5.69 -28.21
CA PRO A 93 6.36 -4.97 -27.81
C PRO A 93 6.32 -4.49 -26.35
N LEU A 94 5.14 -4.39 -25.74
CA LEU A 94 4.97 -4.01 -24.35
C LEU A 94 5.58 -5.04 -23.39
N LEU A 95 5.62 -6.33 -23.74
CA LEU A 95 6.27 -7.35 -22.92
C LEU A 95 7.72 -6.98 -22.61
N LEU A 96 8.50 -6.62 -23.63
CA LEU A 96 9.91 -6.22 -23.48
C LEU A 96 10.02 -4.89 -22.73
N SER A 97 9.13 -3.94 -23.00
CA SER A 97 9.12 -2.62 -22.34
C SER A 97 8.90 -2.75 -20.82
N PHE A 98 8.13 -3.75 -20.39
CA PHE A 98 7.86 -4.05 -18.98
C PHE A 98 8.73 -5.19 -18.42
N GLY A 99 9.74 -5.64 -19.18
CA GLY A 99 10.74 -6.61 -18.73
C GLY A 99 10.28 -8.05 -18.66
N TYR A 100 9.19 -8.41 -19.34
CA TYR A 100 8.74 -9.78 -19.45
C TYR A 100 9.40 -10.51 -20.61
N THR A 101 9.83 -11.74 -20.35
CA THR A 101 10.20 -12.67 -21.40
C THR A 101 9.02 -13.59 -21.72
N LEU A 102 8.97 -14.12 -22.93
CA LEU A 102 7.97 -15.11 -23.31
C LEU A 102 8.01 -16.33 -22.40
N GLU A 103 9.19 -16.74 -21.96
CA GLU A 103 9.37 -17.84 -21.02
C GLU A 103 8.65 -17.55 -19.69
N GLN A 104 8.81 -16.35 -19.12
CA GLN A 104 8.12 -15.96 -17.89
C GLN A 104 6.60 -15.94 -18.09
N VAL A 105 6.12 -15.50 -19.25
CA VAL A 105 4.68 -15.56 -19.55
C VAL A 105 4.18 -16.99 -19.55
N LEU A 106 4.88 -17.90 -20.23
CA LEU A 106 4.45 -19.30 -20.39
C LEU A 106 4.64 -20.13 -19.12
N THR A 107 5.71 -19.89 -18.35
CA THR A 107 6.06 -20.73 -17.19
C THR A 107 5.53 -20.18 -15.86
N LEU A 108 5.33 -18.85 -15.75
CA LEU A 108 4.85 -18.22 -14.52
C LEU A 108 3.40 -17.74 -14.64
N LEU A 109 3.11 -16.89 -15.62
CA LEU A 109 1.80 -16.22 -15.70
C LEU A 109 0.70 -17.15 -16.23
N ALA A 110 0.98 -17.90 -17.28
CA ALA A 110 -0.02 -18.79 -17.89
C ALA A 110 -0.54 -19.88 -16.92
N PRO A 111 0.29 -20.58 -16.13
CA PRO A 111 -0.21 -21.53 -15.14
C PRO A 111 -1.09 -20.89 -14.06
N MET A 112 -0.76 -19.68 -13.61
CA MET A 112 -1.59 -18.95 -12.65
C MET A 112 -2.93 -18.56 -13.26
N ALA A 113 -2.93 -18.05 -14.50
CA ALA A 113 -4.13 -17.60 -15.17
C ALA A 113 -5.06 -18.75 -15.58
N THR A 114 -4.50 -19.88 -16.08
CA THR A 114 -5.30 -20.99 -16.62
C THR A 114 -5.74 -21.98 -15.56
N ASN A 115 -4.87 -22.27 -14.58
CA ASN A 115 -5.09 -23.34 -13.61
C ASN A 115 -5.40 -22.82 -12.19
N GLY A 116 -5.26 -21.53 -11.94
CA GLY A 116 -5.41 -20.93 -10.59
C GLY A 116 -4.42 -21.54 -9.58
N LYS A 117 -3.23 -21.95 -10.05
CA LYS A 117 -2.19 -22.58 -9.23
C LYS A 117 -0.91 -21.78 -9.28
N GLU A 118 -0.14 -21.86 -8.20
CA GLU A 118 1.22 -21.31 -8.21
C GLU A 118 2.06 -22.01 -9.29
N PRO A 119 2.90 -21.25 -10.00
CA PRO A 119 3.82 -21.83 -10.98
C PRO A 119 4.89 -22.65 -10.26
N LEU A 120 5.23 -23.79 -10.84
CA LEU A 120 6.36 -24.59 -10.38
C LEU A 120 7.62 -24.18 -11.14
N GLY A 121 8.66 -23.83 -10.39
CA GLY A 121 9.93 -23.41 -10.98
C GLY A 121 11.03 -23.26 -9.93
N SER A 122 12.27 -23.11 -10.42
CA SER A 122 13.40 -22.77 -9.55
C SER A 122 13.34 -21.31 -9.16
N MET A 123 13.55 -21.01 -7.89
CA MET A 123 13.76 -19.64 -7.40
C MET A 123 15.22 -19.19 -7.58
N GLY A 124 16.12 -20.09 -7.95
CA GLY A 124 17.50 -19.77 -8.28
C GLY A 124 17.58 -18.88 -9.51
N ASN A 125 18.55 -17.96 -9.50
CA ASN A 125 18.80 -17.07 -10.60
C ASN A 125 20.30 -16.75 -10.71
N ASP A 126 20.89 -17.26 -11.79
CA ASP A 126 22.32 -17.14 -12.07
C ASP A 126 22.66 -15.87 -12.90
N ASN A 127 21.68 -15.02 -13.18
CA ASN A 127 21.93 -13.79 -13.92
C ASN A 127 22.84 -12.87 -13.12
N ALA A 128 23.82 -12.29 -13.80
CA ALA A 128 24.68 -11.26 -13.22
C ALA A 128 23.85 -10.07 -12.70
N LEU A 129 24.44 -9.33 -11.76
CA LEU A 129 23.83 -8.09 -11.25
C LEU A 129 23.55 -7.12 -12.41
N ALA A 130 22.42 -6.42 -12.34
CA ALA A 130 22.01 -5.48 -13.38
C ALA A 130 23.08 -4.39 -13.66
N CYS A 131 23.79 -3.93 -12.63
CA CYS A 131 24.87 -2.95 -12.74
C CYS A 131 26.09 -3.43 -13.54
N LEU A 132 26.23 -4.73 -13.79
CA LEU A 132 27.29 -5.32 -14.62
C LEU A 132 26.82 -5.59 -16.06
N SER A 133 25.56 -5.29 -16.39
CA SER A 133 25.01 -5.49 -17.73
C SER A 133 25.36 -4.32 -18.64
N GLU A 134 25.77 -4.62 -19.89
CA GLU A 134 25.91 -3.62 -20.96
C GLU A 134 24.55 -3.24 -21.56
N GLN A 135 23.50 -4.01 -21.26
CA GLN A 135 22.14 -3.74 -21.70
C GLN A 135 21.39 -2.95 -20.64
N PRO A 136 20.53 -1.98 -21.02
CA PRO A 136 19.66 -1.31 -20.07
C PRO A 136 18.72 -2.34 -19.41
N ARG A 137 18.58 -2.24 -18.09
CA ARG A 137 17.74 -3.09 -17.28
C ARG A 137 16.63 -2.28 -16.65
N LEU A 138 15.54 -2.95 -16.25
CA LEU A 138 14.50 -2.30 -15.48
C LEU A 138 15.06 -1.82 -14.14
N MET A 139 14.53 -0.70 -13.65
CA MET A 139 14.98 -0.14 -12.37
C MET A 139 14.91 -1.16 -11.22
N TYR A 140 13.92 -2.05 -11.23
CA TYR A 140 13.76 -3.10 -10.22
C TYR A 140 14.91 -4.10 -10.16
N ASP A 141 15.55 -4.38 -11.30
CA ASP A 141 16.66 -5.33 -11.39
C ASP A 141 17.89 -4.84 -10.62
N TYR A 142 18.07 -3.50 -10.52
CA TYR A 142 19.19 -2.90 -9.79
C TYR A 142 19.07 -3.05 -8.26
N PHE A 143 17.88 -3.31 -7.72
CA PHE A 143 17.63 -3.53 -6.30
C PHE A 143 17.52 -5.01 -5.93
N ARG A 144 17.79 -5.91 -6.87
CA ARG A 144 17.74 -7.33 -6.63
C ARG A 144 18.87 -7.77 -5.72
N GLN A 145 18.53 -8.47 -4.66
CA GLN A 145 19.48 -9.04 -3.71
C GLN A 145 19.82 -10.48 -4.10
N LEU A 146 21.08 -10.88 -3.94
CA LEU A 146 21.58 -12.22 -4.26
C LEU A 146 21.91 -13.05 -3.01
N PHE A 147 21.44 -12.66 -1.85
CA PHE A 147 21.63 -13.45 -0.64
C PHE A 147 20.46 -14.40 -0.39
N ALA A 148 20.75 -15.52 0.29
CA ALA A 148 19.74 -16.49 0.67
C ALA A 148 18.84 -15.93 1.77
N GLN A 149 17.54 -16.16 1.64
CA GLN A 149 16.53 -15.85 2.65
C GLN A 149 15.68 -17.08 2.95
N VAL A 150 15.10 -17.12 4.14
CA VAL A 150 14.12 -18.16 4.50
C VAL A 150 12.87 -17.96 3.67
N THR A 151 12.49 -18.97 2.89
CA THR A 151 11.28 -18.94 2.05
C THR A 151 10.01 -19.19 2.85
N ASN A 152 10.11 -19.96 3.95
CA ASN A 152 9.00 -20.29 4.84
C ASN A 152 9.35 -19.82 6.27
N PRO A 153 9.19 -18.52 6.61
CA PRO A 153 9.42 -18.05 7.96
C PRO A 153 8.46 -18.74 8.93
N PRO A 154 8.87 -19.01 10.17
CA PRO A 154 8.01 -19.67 11.15
C PRO A 154 6.89 -18.72 11.58
N ILE A 155 5.68 -18.95 11.06
CA ILE A 155 4.47 -18.22 11.39
C ILE A 155 3.51 -19.21 12.03
N ASP A 156 3.02 -18.88 13.24
CA ASP A 156 2.01 -19.69 13.89
C ASP A 156 0.62 -19.49 13.26
N PRO A 157 -0.31 -20.47 13.35
CA PRO A 157 -1.63 -20.38 12.73
C PRO A 157 -2.49 -19.18 13.21
N ILE A 158 -2.21 -18.64 14.38
CA ILE A 158 -2.96 -17.48 14.92
C ILE A 158 -2.53 -16.20 14.19
N ARG A 159 -1.24 -16.04 13.92
CA ARG A 159 -0.68 -14.88 13.21
C ARG A 159 -0.88 -14.96 11.70
N GLU A 160 -1.06 -16.16 11.15
CA GLU A 160 -1.20 -16.38 9.71
C GLU A 160 -2.29 -15.49 9.10
N ARG A 161 -3.44 -15.36 9.74
CA ARG A 161 -4.53 -14.50 9.27
C ARG A 161 -4.15 -13.04 9.12
N ILE A 162 -3.23 -12.54 9.94
CA ILE A 162 -2.81 -11.13 9.92
C ILE A 162 -1.68 -10.94 8.91
N VAL A 163 -0.62 -11.77 8.99
CA VAL A 163 0.57 -11.60 8.17
C VAL A 163 0.39 -12.04 6.72
N MET A 164 -0.59 -12.91 6.44
CA MET A 164 -0.96 -13.36 5.09
C MET A 164 -2.13 -12.59 4.49
N SER A 165 -2.68 -11.62 5.21
CA SER A 165 -3.76 -10.78 4.68
C SER A 165 -3.22 -9.83 3.61
N LEU A 166 -3.94 -9.77 2.48
CA LEU A 166 -3.73 -8.78 1.42
C LEU A 166 -4.64 -7.55 1.58
N GLU A 167 -5.48 -7.55 2.62
CA GLU A 167 -6.41 -6.46 2.89
C GLU A 167 -5.66 -5.13 3.09
N CYS A 168 -6.09 -4.10 2.40
CA CYS A 168 -5.48 -2.78 2.47
C CYS A 168 -6.54 -1.67 2.48
N TYR A 169 -6.14 -0.53 3.03
CA TYR A 169 -6.98 0.66 3.17
C TYR A 169 -6.33 1.82 2.41
N ILE A 170 -7.08 2.41 1.48
CA ILE A 170 -6.65 3.62 0.75
C ILE A 170 -7.54 4.80 1.07
N GLY A 171 -7.07 6.00 0.73
CA GLY A 171 -7.81 7.25 0.91
C GLY A 171 -7.16 8.20 1.90
N PRO A 172 -7.84 9.32 2.21
CA PRO A 172 -7.25 10.39 3.00
C PRO A 172 -6.85 9.93 4.39
N GLN A 173 -5.66 10.34 4.83
CA GLN A 173 -5.23 10.19 6.22
C GLN A 173 -5.36 11.53 6.93
N GLY A 174 -6.12 11.55 8.01
CA GLY A 174 -6.16 12.69 8.90
C GLY A 174 -4.94 12.76 9.83
N ASN A 175 -4.93 13.76 10.72
CA ASN A 175 -3.91 13.86 11.75
C ASN A 175 -4.03 12.66 12.71
N LEU A 176 -2.98 11.84 12.80
CA LEU A 176 -2.96 10.65 13.66
C LEU A 176 -3.06 10.96 15.15
N LEU A 177 -2.76 12.21 15.55
CA LEU A 177 -2.89 12.66 16.93
C LEU A 177 -4.32 13.04 17.29
N GLU A 178 -5.19 13.18 16.30
CA GLU A 178 -6.61 13.52 16.48
C GLU A 178 -7.48 12.28 16.33
N MET A 179 -8.16 11.91 17.38
CA MET A 179 -9.09 10.79 17.38
C MET A 179 -10.49 11.30 17.04
N ASN A 180 -10.88 11.17 15.77
CA ASN A 180 -12.19 11.59 15.27
C ASN A 180 -12.72 10.66 14.17
N ALA A 181 -13.98 10.80 13.80
CA ALA A 181 -14.66 9.93 12.83
C ALA A 181 -14.07 10.02 11.41
N SER A 182 -13.40 11.11 11.06
CA SER A 182 -12.78 11.27 9.73
C SER A 182 -11.65 10.29 9.47
N GLN A 183 -11.02 9.76 10.54
CA GLN A 183 -9.99 8.72 10.42
C GLN A 183 -10.52 7.40 9.82
N CYS A 184 -11.85 7.19 9.88
CA CYS A 184 -12.51 6.03 9.29
C CYS A 184 -12.90 6.24 7.82
N ASN A 185 -12.66 7.44 7.24
CA ASN A 185 -12.97 7.72 5.84
C ASN A 185 -11.94 7.06 4.92
N ARG A 186 -12.06 5.75 4.76
CA ARG A 186 -11.15 4.88 3.99
C ARG A 186 -11.93 3.99 3.05
N LEU A 187 -11.28 3.60 1.97
CA LEU A 187 -11.74 2.52 1.10
C LEU A 187 -10.99 1.24 1.46
N LEU A 188 -11.74 0.24 1.90
CA LEU A 188 -11.22 -1.10 2.16
C LEU A 188 -11.20 -1.91 0.87
N MET A 189 -10.02 -2.39 0.51
CA MET A 189 -9.80 -3.28 -0.62
C MET A 189 -9.36 -4.66 -0.10
N PRO A 190 -9.95 -5.75 -0.60
CA PRO A 190 -9.55 -7.12 -0.22
C PRO A 190 -8.12 -7.48 -0.65
N SER A 191 -7.63 -6.80 -1.70
CA SER A 191 -6.30 -7.00 -2.28
C SER A 191 -5.77 -5.68 -2.83
N PRO A 192 -4.44 -5.43 -2.78
CA PRO A 192 -3.82 -4.30 -3.46
C PRO A 192 -3.80 -4.47 -4.98
N ILE A 193 -4.03 -5.68 -5.50
CA ILE A 193 -4.13 -5.98 -6.94
C ILE A 193 -5.58 -5.79 -7.34
N LEU A 194 -5.84 -4.86 -8.25
CA LEU A 194 -7.16 -4.54 -8.75
C LEU A 194 -7.36 -5.12 -10.15
N LYS A 195 -8.59 -5.56 -10.43
CA LYS A 195 -9.03 -5.82 -11.79
C LYS A 195 -9.22 -4.50 -12.54
N ASN A 196 -9.13 -4.52 -13.86
CA ASN A 196 -9.35 -3.32 -14.68
C ASN A 196 -10.71 -2.65 -14.39
N SER A 197 -11.76 -3.45 -14.20
CA SER A 197 -13.08 -2.94 -13.82
C SER A 197 -13.11 -2.28 -12.44
N GLU A 198 -12.35 -2.80 -11.48
CA GLU A 198 -12.25 -2.21 -10.13
C GLU A 198 -11.48 -0.88 -10.17
N LEU A 199 -10.44 -0.78 -11.02
CA LEU A 199 -9.76 0.50 -11.23
C LEU A 199 -10.68 1.52 -11.88
N LEU A 200 -11.42 1.12 -12.92
CA LEU A 200 -12.40 2.01 -13.56
C LEU A 200 -13.48 2.46 -12.58
N ALA A 201 -13.97 1.55 -11.74
CA ALA A 201 -14.89 1.88 -10.66
C ALA A 201 -14.28 2.88 -9.66
N LEU A 202 -13.01 2.71 -9.30
CA LEU A 202 -12.29 3.62 -8.43
C LEU A 202 -12.20 5.03 -9.04
N LYS A 203 -11.92 5.13 -10.33
CA LYS A 203 -11.91 6.43 -11.07
C LYS A 203 -13.28 7.11 -11.03
N GLN A 204 -14.37 6.36 -10.90
CA GLN A 204 -15.75 6.86 -10.85
C GLN A 204 -16.29 7.08 -9.41
N ILE A 205 -15.45 6.91 -8.39
CA ILE A 205 -15.88 6.96 -6.97
C ILE A 205 -16.61 8.24 -6.60
N SER A 206 -16.24 9.37 -7.20
CA SER A 206 -16.85 10.69 -6.95
C SER A 206 -18.35 10.75 -7.30
N HIS A 207 -18.82 9.90 -8.22
CA HIS A 207 -20.25 9.82 -8.57
C HIS A 207 -21.10 9.26 -7.43
N ILE A 208 -20.50 8.46 -6.55
CA ILE A 208 -21.17 7.87 -5.38
C ILE A 208 -20.84 8.64 -4.11
N TYR A 209 -19.59 9.02 -3.96
CA TYR A 209 -19.04 9.69 -2.79
C TYR A 209 -18.41 11.03 -3.20
N PRO A 210 -19.18 12.14 -3.24
CA PRO A 210 -18.71 13.42 -3.79
C PRO A 210 -17.50 14.03 -3.10
N LYS A 211 -17.23 13.61 -1.86
CA LYS A 211 -16.02 14.02 -1.11
C LYS A 211 -14.76 13.29 -1.58
N TRP A 212 -14.90 12.25 -2.38
CA TRP A 212 -13.80 11.51 -2.95
C TRP A 212 -13.54 11.97 -4.37
N SER A 213 -12.30 12.29 -4.67
CA SER A 213 -11.87 12.66 -6.02
C SER A 213 -10.54 12.02 -6.36
N VAL A 214 -10.36 11.72 -7.65
CA VAL A 214 -9.19 11.02 -8.17
C VAL A 214 -8.48 11.95 -9.13
N ALA A 215 -7.13 11.97 -9.08
CA ALA A 215 -6.28 12.53 -10.10
C ALA A 215 -5.53 11.38 -10.80
N GLU A 216 -5.49 11.40 -12.13
CA GLU A 216 -4.67 10.48 -12.91
C GLU A 216 -3.51 11.27 -13.52
N ILE A 217 -2.29 10.81 -13.29
CA ILE A 217 -1.06 11.45 -13.77
C ILE A 217 -0.40 10.49 -14.75
N ASP A 218 -0.19 10.95 -15.98
CA ASP A 218 0.56 10.22 -17.01
C ASP A 218 2.05 10.24 -16.68
N ILE A 219 2.65 9.05 -16.52
CA ILE A 219 4.07 8.90 -16.24
C ILE A 219 4.90 8.58 -17.49
N THR A 220 4.38 8.83 -18.68
CA THR A 220 5.11 8.65 -19.94
C THR A 220 5.73 9.97 -20.45
N PHE A 221 6.76 9.85 -21.28
CA PHE A 221 7.41 10.97 -21.94
C PHE A 221 7.75 10.63 -23.40
N GLU A 222 7.98 11.65 -24.23
CA GLU A 222 8.34 11.45 -25.64
C GLU A 222 9.78 10.93 -25.76
N LYS A 223 9.95 9.79 -26.43
CA LYS A 223 11.25 9.14 -26.65
C LYS A 223 12.26 10.06 -27.36
N SER A 224 11.78 10.91 -28.27
CA SER A 224 12.61 11.86 -29.03
C SER A 224 13.30 12.91 -28.16
N GLU A 225 12.76 13.22 -26.98
CA GLU A 225 13.30 14.20 -26.04
C GLU A 225 14.48 13.65 -25.23
N GLY A 226 14.68 12.32 -25.22
CA GLY A 226 15.80 11.66 -24.57
C GLY A 226 15.87 11.93 -23.07
N LEU A 227 17.09 12.17 -22.55
CA LEU A 227 17.31 12.38 -21.12
C LEU A 227 16.65 13.67 -20.60
N THR A 228 16.60 14.71 -21.41
CA THR A 228 15.94 15.97 -21.03
C THR A 228 14.44 15.74 -20.81
N GLY A 229 13.76 15.09 -21.75
CA GLY A 229 12.35 14.75 -21.61
C GLY A 229 12.07 13.85 -20.40
N TYR A 230 12.99 12.93 -20.08
CA TYR A 230 12.90 12.11 -18.88
C TYR A 230 12.94 12.95 -17.61
N THR A 231 13.92 13.87 -17.47
CA THR A 231 14.06 14.72 -16.27
C THR A 231 12.91 15.70 -16.13
N ASP A 232 12.53 16.36 -17.22
CA ASP A 232 11.43 17.33 -17.24
C ASP A 232 10.09 16.64 -16.90
N SER A 233 9.91 15.39 -17.33
CA SER A 233 8.70 14.62 -17.00
C SER A 233 8.66 14.19 -15.53
N ILE A 234 9.79 13.93 -14.90
CA ILE A 234 9.83 13.71 -13.44
C ILE A 234 9.37 14.97 -12.70
N ASP A 235 9.88 16.13 -13.09
CA ASP A 235 9.50 17.40 -12.47
C ASP A 235 8.02 17.72 -12.72
N ARG A 236 7.52 17.46 -13.93
CA ARG A 236 6.09 17.58 -14.26
C ARG A 236 5.23 16.69 -13.37
N ILE A 237 5.57 15.40 -13.20
CA ILE A 237 4.85 14.46 -12.33
C ILE A 237 4.81 14.98 -10.89
N CYS A 238 5.92 15.50 -10.38
CA CYS A 238 5.97 16.08 -9.03
C CYS A 238 5.07 17.31 -8.90
N GLN A 239 5.05 18.18 -9.91
CA GLN A 239 4.19 19.37 -9.93
C GLN A 239 2.71 19.00 -10.00
N GLU A 240 2.33 18.09 -10.91
CA GLU A 240 0.94 17.61 -11.04
C GLU A 240 0.46 16.93 -9.75
N ALA A 241 1.32 16.14 -9.11
CA ALA A 241 1.00 15.50 -7.85
C ALA A 241 0.83 16.51 -6.70
N THR A 242 1.70 17.52 -6.64
CA THR A 242 1.59 18.62 -5.68
C THR A 242 0.28 19.38 -5.90
N GLN A 243 -0.05 19.69 -7.15
CA GLN A 243 -1.30 20.36 -7.50
C GLN A 243 -2.52 19.51 -7.12
N ALA A 244 -2.48 18.20 -7.36
CA ALA A 244 -3.56 17.30 -6.96
C ALA A 244 -3.82 17.33 -5.44
N ILE A 245 -2.76 17.46 -4.63
CA ILE A 245 -2.89 17.60 -3.16
C ILE A 245 -3.52 18.96 -2.82
N VAL A 246 -3.08 20.04 -3.46
CA VAL A 246 -3.66 21.38 -3.27
C VAL A 246 -5.14 21.40 -3.66
N ASP A 247 -5.50 20.69 -4.72
CA ASP A 247 -6.89 20.51 -5.19
C ASP A 247 -7.70 19.54 -4.31
N ASN A 248 -7.11 19.09 -3.20
CA ASN A 248 -7.75 18.14 -2.26
C ASN A 248 -8.22 16.85 -2.94
N ARG A 249 -7.40 16.27 -3.84
CA ARG A 249 -7.64 14.95 -4.41
C ARG A 249 -7.29 13.86 -3.39
N GLN A 250 -8.19 12.90 -3.18
CA GLN A 250 -8.01 11.85 -2.16
C GLN A 250 -7.21 10.66 -2.68
N ILE A 251 -7.18 10.47 -3.99
CA ILE A 251 -6.47 9.37 -4.65
C ILE A 251 -5.70 9.94 -5.84
N ILE A 252 -4.43 9.54 -5.96
CA ILE A 252 -3.60 9.83 -7.12
C ILE A 252 -3.24 8.50 -7.78
N ILE A 253 -3.47 8.39 -9.09
CA ILE A 253 -3.16 7.23 -9.91
C ILE A 253 -2.03 7.62 -10.84
N LEU A 254 -0.88 6.95 -10.73
CA LEU A 254 0.20 7.04 -11.71
C LEU A 254 -0.08 6.03 -12.83
N SER A 255 -0.13 6.50 -14.07
CA SER A 255 -0.57 5.68 -15.21
C SER A 255 0.46 5.68 -16.32
N ASP A 256 0.88 4.51 -16.73
CA ASP A 256 1.75 4.25 -17.88
C ASP A 256 0.98 3.74 -19.11
N LYS A 257 -0.35 3.78 -19.08
CA LYS A 257 -1.23 3.25 -20.15
C LYS A 257 -1.00 3.89 -21.53
N ASN A 258 -0.41 5.09 -21.57
CA ASN A 258 -0.11 5.80 -22.81
C ASN A 258 1.24 5.40 -23.43
N THR A 259 1.84 4.31 -22.96
CA THR A 259 3.07 3.74 -23.53
C THR A 259 2.83 3.30 -24.97
N THR A 260 3.70 3.77 -25.88
CA THR A 260 3.69 3.46 -27.32
C THR A 260 5.12 3.32 -27.82
N ALA A 261 5.31 3.12 -29.13
CA ALA A 261 6.63 3.12 -29.74
C ALA A 261 7.37 4.45 -29.57
N GLU A 262 6.63 5.56 -29.49
CA GLU A 262 7.17 6.92 -29.37
C GLU A 262 7.11 7.46 -27.93
N ARG A 263 6.28 6.91 -27.07
CA ARG A 263 6.14 7.30 -25.67
C ARG A 263 6.63 6.21 -24.75
N VAL A 264 7.57 6.56 -23.88
CA VAL A 264 8.27 5.64 -22.98
C VAL A 264 7.79 5.88 -21.55
N PRO A 265 7.50 4.81 -20.78
CA PRO A 265 7.11 4.97 -19.39
C PRO A 265 8.32 5.27 -18.49
N ILE A 266 8.15 6.20 -17.55
CA ILE A 266 9.04 6.32 -16.40
C ILE A 266 8.75 5.15 -15.47
N SER A 267 9.80 4.56 -14.88
CA SER A 267 9.60 3.52 -13.87
C SER A 267 8.65 4.02 -12.77
N ALA A 268 7.58 3.26 -12.51
CA ALA A 268 6.62 3.59 -11.47
C ALA A 268 7.29 3.74 -10.08
N LEU A 269 8.39 3.01 -9.84
CA LEU A 269 9.20 3.16 -8.62
C LEU A 269 9.78 4.57 -8.50
N ILE A 270 10.39 5.09 -9.57
CA ILE A 270 10.97 6.43 -9.57
C ILE A 270 9.89 7.51 -9.48
N ALA A 271 8.82 7.35 -10.26
CA ALA A 271 7.70 8.29 -10.24
C ALA A 271 7.07 8.39 -8.84
N ALA A 272 6.86 7.24 -8.18
CA ALA A 272 6.30 7.19 -6.84
C ALA A 272 7.26 7.74 -5.78
N GLU A 273 8.55 7.41 -5.84
CA GLU A 273 9.56 7.93 -4.90
C GLU A 273 9.65 9.45 -4.95
N LYS A 274 9.79 10.02 -6.16
CA LYS A 274 9.88 11.47 -6.35
C LYS A 274 8.61 12.19 -5.90
N PHE A 275 7.46 11.63 -6.22
CA PHE A 275 6.18 12.13 -5.75
C PHE A 275 6.14 12.20 -4.22
N ILE A 276 6.55 11.13 -3.53
CA ILE A 276 6.52 11.08 -2.06
C ILE A 276 7.47 12.11 -1.47
N ILE A 277 8.69 12.22 -1.97
CA ILE A 277 9.65 13.21 -1.51
C ILE A 277 9.09 14.62 -1.68
N SER A 278 8.48 14.93 -2.82
CA SER A 278 7.86 16.24 -3.08
C SER A 278 6.64 16.49 -2.19
N ALA A 279 5.80 15.49 -1.97
CA ALA A 279 4.61 15.59 -1.14
C ALA A 279 4.94 15.68 0.36
N VAL A 280 5.95 14.94 0.83
CA VAL A 280 6.37 14.87 2.24
C VAL A 280 7.08 16.17 2.66
N CYS A 281 7.73 16.89 1.77
CA CYS A 281 8.30 18.21 2.10
C CYS A 281 7.24 19.23 2.55
N TRP A 282 5.95 19.01 2.23
CA TRP A 282 4.84 19.89 2.64
C TRP A 282 3.97 19.35 3.77
N VAL A 283 3.98 18.03 3.98
CA VAL A 283 3.18 17.41 5.05
C VAL A 283 4.02 16.30 5.65
N MET A 284 4.56 16.51 6.85
CA MET A 284 5.13 15.46 7.67
C MET A 284 4.01 14.51 8.13
N VAL A 285 3.46 13.74 7.22
CA VAL A 285 2.54 12.65 7.50
C VAL A 285 3.02 11.42 6.75
N TRP A 286 3.47 10.44 7.49
CA TRP A 286 3.74 9.11 7.00
C TRP A 286 2.50 8.55 6.30
N MET A 287 2.48 8.58 4.97
CA MET A 287 1.54 7.77 4.21
C MET A 287 2.20 6.41 4.00
N PRO A 288 1.59 5.31 4.42
CA PRO A 288 2.03 4.00 3.96
C PRO A 288 1.87 3.96 2.44
N LEU A 289 2.97 3.77 1.76
CA LEU A 289 3.03 3.54 0.33
C LEU A 289 2.29 2.26 -0.01
N ILE A 290 1.08 2.40 -0.48
CA ILE A 290 0.42 1.32 -1.19
C ILE A 290 0.74 1.56 -2.66
N HIS A 291 1.76 0.85 -3.16
CA HIS A 291 1.98 0.73 -4.60
C HIS A 291 0.84 -0.10 -5.17
N ILE A 292 -0.15 0.57 -5.75
CA ILE A 292 -1.13 -0.11 -6.57
C ILE A 292 -0.43 -0.41 -7.89
N TRP A 293 0.13 -1.59 -8.01
CA TRP A 293 0.61 -2.12 -9.27
C TRP A 293 -0.59 -2.54 -10.10
N LEU A 294 -0.89 -1.78 -11.11
CA LEU A 294 -1.87 -2.15 -12.10
C LEU A 294 -1.17 -2.84 -13.25
N TRP A 295 -1.30 -4.14 -13.26
CA TRP A 295 -1.03 -4.95 -14.42
C TRP A 295 -2.29 -4.93 -15.30
N THR A 296 -2.21 -4.26 -16.44
CA THR A 296 -3.11 -4.51 -17.55
C THR A 296 -2.57 -5.70 -18.32
N LEU A 297 -3.08 -6.89 -18.06
CA LEU A 297 -3.06 -8.02 -18.96
C LEU A 297 -4.38 -8.06 -19.71
#